data_02a23e9c48bb329c2ecccfbed63d890f
#
_entry.id   02a23e9c48bb329c2ecccfbed63d890f
#
_cell.length_a   1.000
_cell.length_b   1.000
_cell.length_c   1.000
_cell.angle_alpha   90.00
_cell.angle_beta   90.00
_cell.angle_gamma   90.00
#
_symmetry.space_group_name_H-M   'P 1'
#
loop_
_entity.id
_entity.type
_entity.pdbx_description
1 polymer ?
#
loop_
_entity_poly.entity_id
_entity_poly.type
_entity_poly.pdbx_seq_one_letter_code
_entity_poly.pdbx_strand_id
1 'polypeptide(L)'
;MAYNFNIKLISAYCSLIGSFGYLELSGMQIAATRAFITAAIFIYGIIFVGRSCFPLHSLAIAAFIILSLNPEYIFHPSFQLSFIAVLSLVAGYEFYLKNSWLLGEKKGIFGAVKFYTASNIYSNFLASIITAPVVINQFFIFATYSVPANLIVVPITSFFLMPLALLSLPFTMIGFDNYILKLMGFFIDIIIKSAAYFNSLPAAV
;
A
#
# COMPACT_ATOMS: atom_id res chain seq x y z
N MET A 1 3.51 -31.65 -13.25
CA MET A 1 2.38 -30.78 -12.81
C MET A 1 2.17 -30.83 -11.29
N ALA A 2 2.16 -31.97 -10.63
CA ALA A 2 1.98 -32.09 -9.16
C ALA A 2 3.06 -31.39 -8.30
N TYR A 3 4.32 -31.42 -8.73
CA TYR A 3 5.43 -30.80 -7.99
C TYR A 3 5.29 -29.27 -7.85
N ASN A 4 4.84 -28.60 -8.92
CA ASN A 4 4.61 -27.15 -8.88
C ASN A 4 3.39 -26.75 -8.02
N PHE A 5 2.43 -27.64 -7.85
CA PHE A 5 1.26 -27.39 -7.01
C PHE A 5 1.64 -27.44 -5.52
N ASN A 6 2.47 -28.42 -5.13
CA ASN A 6 2.94 -28.52 -3.73
C ASN A 6 3.80 -27.31 -3.30
N ILE A 7 4.67 -26.79 -4.19
CA ILE A 7 5.47 -25.59 -3.89
C ILE A 7 4.57 -24.38 -3.72
N LYS A 8 3.58 -24.19 -4.59
CA LYS A 8 2.62 -23.07 -4.48
C LYS A 8 1.82 -23.13 -3.18
N LEU A 9 1.38 -24.32 -2.78
CA LEU A 9 0.68 -24.51 -1.51
C LEU A 9 1.56 -24.19 -0.31
N ILE A 10 2.78 -24.70 -0.27
CA ILE A 10 3.72 -24.44 0.82
C ILE A 10 4.01 -22.94 0.93
N SER A 11 4.32 -22.27 -0.19
CA SER A 11 4.60 -20.84 -0.18
C SER A 11 3.40 -20.01 0.26
N ALA A 12 2.18 -20.43 -0.09
CA ALA A 12 0.95 -19.78 0.34
C ALA A 12 0.71 -19.90 1.84
N TYR A 13 0.88 -21.10 2.40
CA TYR A 13 0.76 -21.31 3.84
C TYR A 13 1.81 -20.53 4.62
N CYS A 14 3.08 -20.54 4.18
CA CYS A 14 4.13 -19.75 4.78
C CYS A 14 3.82 -18.23 4.73
N SER A 15 3.30 -17.76 3.62
CA SER A 15 2.90 -16.35 3.46
C SER A 15 1.73 -15.97 4.38
N LEU A 16 0.71 -16.85 4.51
CA LEU A 16 -0.41 -16.63 5.42
C LEU A 16 0.02 -16.64 6.88
N ILE A 17 0.86 -17.59 7.28
CA ILE A 17 1.39 -17.67 8.65
C ILE A 17 2.22 -16.41 8.97
N GLY A 18 3.13 -16.02 8.06
CA GLY A 18 3.94 -14.81 8.25
C GLY A 18 3.10 -13.54 8.32
N SER A 19 2.09 -13.40 7.46
CA SER A 19 1.19 -12.24 7.48
C SER A 19 0.27 -12.23 8.71
N PHE A 20 -0.15 -13.39 9.20
CA PHE A 20 -0.89 -13.50 10.44
C PHE A 20 -0.03 -13.13 11.66
N GLY A 21 1.22 -13.62 11.70
CA GLY A 21 2.18 -13.23 12.75
C GLY A 21 2.43 -11.71 12.77
N TYR A 22 2.54 -11.09 11.59
CA TYR A 22 2.62 -9.63 11.49
C TYR A 22 1.35 -8.93 12.01
N LEU A 23 0.17 -9.47 11.70
CA LEU A 23 -1.11 -8.94 12.19
C LEU A 23 -1.18 -8.92 13.72
N GLU A 24 -0.78 -10.01 14.36
CA GLU A 24 -0.71 -10.11 15.84
C GLU A 24 0.27 -9.07 16.40
N LEU A 25 1.48 -9.00 15.85
CA LEU A 25 2.51 -8.04 16.28
C LEU A 25 2.09 -6.59 16.10
N SER A 26 1.26 -6.29 15.09
CA SER A 26 0.75 -4.94 14.82
C SER A 26 -0.42 -4.54 15.73
N GLY A 27 -0.86 -5.41 16.64
CA GLY A 27 -2.00 -5.16 17.52
C GLY A 27 -3.34 -5.15 16.80
N MET A 28 -3.50 -5.96 15.76
CA MET A 28 -4.73 -6.11 14.97
C MET A 28 -5.33 -4.79 14.46
N GLN A 29 -4.48 -3.86 14.07
CA GLN A 29 -4.92 -2.58 13.50
C GLN A 29 -5.83 -2.81 12.29
N ILE A 30 -6.86 -1.98 12.10
CA ILE A 30 -7.87 -2.10 11.02
C ILE A 30 -7.21 -2.20 9.64
N ALA A 31 -6.17 -1.39 9.38
CA ALA A 31 -5.45 -1.41 8.11
C ALA A 31 -4.69 -2.73 7.87
N ALA A 32 -4.05 -3.28 8.92
CA ALA A 32 -3.35 -4.56 8.86
C ALA A 32 -4.33 -5.73 8.69
N THR A 33 -5.45 -5.71 9.43
CA THR A 33 -6.52 -6.71 9.32
C THR A 33 -7.10 -6.74 7.90
N ARG A 34 -7.38 -5.57 7.31
CA ARG A 34 -7.83 -5.48 5.92
C ARG A 34 -6.80 -6.06 4.95
N ALA A 35 -5.52 -5.70 5.11
CA ALA A 35 -4.46 -6.19 4.24
C ALA A 35 -4.32 -7.71 4.32
N PHE A 36 -4.38 -8.28 5.53
CA PHE A 36 -4.35 -9.72 5.76
C PHE A 36 -5.54 -10.44 5.10
N ILE A 37 -6.77 -9.98 5.33
CA ILE A 37 -7.97 -10.58 4.74
C ILE A 37 -7.92 -10.52 3.21
N THR A 38 -7.52 -9.37 2.65
CA THR A 38 -7.40 -9.20 1.19
C THR A 38 -6.33 -10.14 0.61
N ALA A 39 -5.18 -10.27 1.27
CA ALA A 39 -4.12 -11.20 0.87
C ALA A 39 -4.60 -12.66 0.95
N ALA A 40 -5.31 -13.04 2.01
CA ALA A 40 -5.85 -14.39 2.17
C ALA A 40 -6.85 -14.74 1.06
N ILE A 41 -7.76 -13.82 0.73
CA ILE A 41 -8.72 -14.00 -0.39
C ILE A 41 -7.98 -14.15 -1.72
N PHE A 42 -6.97 -13.34 -1.94
CA PHE A 42 -6.18 -13.39 -3.18
C PHE A 42 -5.40 -14.71 -3.32
N ILE A 43 -4.75 -15.16 -2.24
CA ILE A 43 -4.05 -16.44 -2.18
C ILE A 43 -5.03 -17.59 -2.43
N TYR A 44 -6.17 -17.59 -1.77
CA TYR A 44 -7.22 -18.58 -1.98
C TYR A 44 -7.69 -18.62 -3.44
N GLY A 45 -7.94 -17.46 -4.05
CA GLY A 45 -8.36 -17.34 -5.44
C GLY A 45 -7.34 -17.94 -6.43
N ILE A 46 -6.05 -17.68 -6.23
CA ILE A 46 -4.99 -18.21 -7.08
C ILE A 46 -4.87 -19.73 -6.94
N ILE A 47 -4.95 -20.26 -5.72
CA ILE A 47 -4.68 -21.69 -5.47
C ILE A 47 -5.87 -22.57 -5.84
N PHE A 48 -7.08 -22.20 -5.38
CA PHE A 48 -8.25 -23.05 -5.49
C PHE A 48 -9.11 -22.74 -6.71
N VAL A 49 -9.20 -21.48 -7.12
CA VAL A 49 -10.04 -21.07 -8.25
C VAL A 49 -9.22 -20.98 -9.55
N GLY A 50 -7.90 -20.94 -9.46
CA GLY A 50 -7.01 -20.81 -10.62
C GLY A 50 -7.13 -19.46 -11.35
N ARG A 51 -7.79 -18.49 -10.75
CA ARG A 51 -7.97 -17.13 -11.26
C ARG A 51 -7.64 -16.12 -10.18
N SER A 52 -7.00 -15.02 -10.57
CA SER A 52 -6.89 -13.86 -9.70
C SER A 52 -8.29 -13.29 -9.43
N CYS A 53 -8.66 -13.19 -8.16
CA CYS A 53 -9.89 -12.52 -7.77
C CYS A 53 -9.84 -11.06 -8.24
N PHE A 54 -10.94 -10.57 -8.80
CA PHE A 54 -11.05 -9.16 -9.14
C PHE A 54 -10.84 -8.31 -7.89
N PRO A 55 -10.01 -7.26 -7.94
CA PRO A 55 -9.66 -6.47 -6.75
C PRO A 55 -10.89 -5.92 -6.01
N LEU A 56 -11.95 -5.54 -6.74
CA LEU A 56 -13.19 -5.04 -6.14
C LEU A 56 -13.95 -6.11 -5.35
N HIS A 57 -13.98 -7.36 -5.83
CA HIS A 57 -14.64 -8.44 -5.11
C HIS A 57 -13.91 -8.79 -3.81
N SER A 58 -12.57 -8.86 -3.85
CA SER A 58 -11.79 -9.11 -2.64
C SER A 58 -11.91 -7.97 -1.63
N LEU A 59 -11.99 -6.72 -2.11
CA LEU A 59 -12.23 -5.56 -1.26
C LEU A 59 -13.62 -5.60 -0.61
N ALA A 60 -14.67 -5.95 -1.38
CA ALA A 60 -16.03 -6.07 -0.87
C ALA A 60 -16.16 -7.18 0.19
N ILE A 61 -15.55 -8.35 -0.05
CA ILE A 61 -15.54 -9.46 0.91
C ILE A 61 -14.79 -9.05 2.19
N ALA A 62 -13.63 -8.38 2.06
CA ALA A 62 -12.89 -7.88 3.21
C ALA A 62 -13.71 -6.87 4.02
N ALA A 63 -14.40 -5.94 3.37
CA ALA A 63 -15.30 -4.99 4.03
C ALA A 63 -16.42 -5.72 4.78
N PHE A 64 -17.07 -6.69 4.13
CA PHE A 64 -18.14 -7.48 4.73
C PHE A 64 -17.66 -8.23 5.98
N ILE A 65 -16.51 -8.90 5.91
CA ILE A 65 -15.95 -9.64 7.06
C ILE A 65 -15.65 -8.68 8.22
N ILE A 66 -14.95 -7.57 7.95
CA ILE A 66 -14.56 -6.61 9.00
C ILE A 66 -15.78 -5.99 9.67
N LEU A 67 -16.78 -5.56 8.88
CA LEU A 67 -18.00 -4.95 9.43
C LEU A 67 -18.93 -5.96 10.11
N SER A 68 -18.87 -7.24 9.74
CA SER A 68 -19.62 -8.29 10.44
C SER A 68 -19.03 -8.59 11.82
N LEU A 69 -17.71 -8.44 11.99
CA LEU A 69 -17.03 -8.62 13.28
C LEU A 69 -17.18 -7.39 14.17
N ASN A 70 -17.04 -6.20 13.60
CA ASN A 70 -17.08 -4.93 14.30
C ASN A 70 -17.79 -3.85 13.46
N PRO A 71 -19.12 -3.73 13.53
CA PRO A 71 -19.89 -2.80 12.70
C PRO A 71 -19.53 -1.33 12.95
N GLU A 72 -19.03 -0.98 14.13
CA GLU A 72 -18.59 0.36 14.51
C GLU A 72 -17.40 0.88 13.69
N TYR A 73 -16.63 -0.03 13.06
CA TYR A 73 -15.48 0.36 12.22
C TYR A 73 -15.85 1.14 10.98
N ILE A 74 -17.13 1.15 10.56
CA ILE A 74 -17.60 1.97 9.44
C ILE A 74 -17.35 3.48 9.67
N PHE A 75 -17.38 3.92 10.95
CA PHE A 75 -17.13 5.31 11.32
C PHE A 75 -15.65 5.60 11.62
N HIS A 76 -14.81 4.56 11.64
CA HIS A 76 -13.40 4.73 11.99
C HIS A 76 -12.60 5.26 10.79
N PRO A 77 -11.78 6.35 10.97
CA PRO A 77 -11.02 6.96 9.89
C PRO A 77 -10.13 5.99 9.14
N SER A 78 -9.46 5.06 9.86
CA SER A 78 -8.58 4.07 9.25
C SER A 78 -9.31 3.12 8.31
N PHE A 79 -10.56 2.76 8.62
CA PHE A 79 -11.41 1.96 7.73
C PHE A 79 -11.75 2.77 6.47
N GLN A 80 -12.36 3.94 6.66
CA GLN A 80 -12.82 4.79 5.55
C GLN A 80 -11.70 5.14 4.59
N LEU A 81 -10.57 5.68 5.10
CA LEU A 81 -9.43 6.07 4.27
C LEU A 81 -8.82 4.89 3.52
N SER A 82 -8.70 3.74 4.19
CA SER A 82 -8.10 2.55 3.60
C SER A 82 -8.94 1.97 2.46
N PHE A 83 -10.27 1.88 2.64
CA PHE A 83 -11.17 1.33 1.62
C PHE A 83 -11.37 2.30 0.46
N ILE A 84 -11.56 3.59 0.75
CA ILE A 84 -11.70 4.62 -0.27
C ILE A 84 -10.42 4.74 -1.12
N ALA A 85 -9.23 4.69 -0.50
CA ALA A 85 -7.97 4.74 -1.24
C ALA A 85 -7.83 3.56 -2.22
N VAL A 86 -8.11 2.33 -1.80
CA VAL A 86 -8.04 1.16 -2.70
C VAL A 86 -9.10 1.23 -3.78
N LEU A 87 -10.32 1.61 -3.43
CA LEU A 87 -11.42 1.76 -4.40
C LEU A 87 -11.08 2.80 -5.47
N SER A 88 -10.50 3.94 -5.06
CA SER A 88 -10.04 4.98 -5.99
C SER A 88 -8.93 4.49 -6.93
N LEU A 89 -7.98 3.70 -6.40
CA LEU A 89 -6.90 3.13 -7.20
C LEU A 89 -7.41 2.11 -8.21
N VAL A 90 -8.33 1.23 -7.82
CA VAL A 90 -8.91 0.22 -8.72
C VAL A 90 -9.74 0.89 -9.81
N ALA A 91 -10.63 1.82 -9.45
CA ALA A 91 -11.43 2.58 -10.42
C ALA A 91 -10.55 3.41 -11.37
N GLY A 92 -9.51 4.06 -10.82
CA GLY A 92 -8.56 4.82 -11.61
C GLY A 92 -7.74 3.95 -12.56
N TYR A 93 -7.36 2.75 -12.14
CA TYR A 93 -6.64 1.81 -13.00
C TYR A 93 -7.51 1.29 -14.14
N GLU A 94 -8.79 0.98 -13.90
CA GLU A 94 -9.74 0.60 -14.95
C GLU A 94 -9.95 1.73 -15.96
N PHE A 95 -10.14 2.96 -15.49
CA PHE A 95 -10.23 4.15 -16.35
C PHE A 95 -8.95 4.38 -17.16
N TYR A 96 -7.80 4.21 -16.52
CA TYR A 96 -6.49 4.31 -17.14
C TYR A 96 -6.26 3.28 -18.25
N LEU A 97 -6.61 2.00 -18.00
CA LEU A 97 -6.51 0.94 -19.02
C LEU A 97 -7.40 1.21 -20.23
N LYS A 98 -8.59 1.76 -19.99
CA LYS A 98 -9.54 2.11 -21.05
C LYS A 98 -9.03 3.27 -21.93
N ASN A 99 -8.24 4.16 -21.35
CA ASN A 99 -7.70 5.35 -22.02
C ASN A 99 -6.17 5.29 -22.22
N SER A 100 -5.60 4.10 -22.34
CA SER A 100 -4.13 3.87 -22.42
C SER A 100 -3.42 4.56 -23.59
N TRP A 101 -4.16 5.04 -24.60
CA TRP A 101 -3.61 5.84 -25.71
C TRP A 101 -2.99 7.18 -25.26
N LEU A 102 -3.38 7.70 -24.09
CA LEU A 102 -2.87 8.98 -23.54
C LEU A 102 -1.41 8.92 -23.09
N LEU A 103 -0.83 7.75 -22.88
CA LEU A 103 0.48 7.60 -22.25
C LEU A 103 1.58 7.02 -23.13
N GLY A 104 1.25 6.70 -24.39
CA GLY A 104 2.23 6.25 -25.38
C GLY A 104 2.74 4.82 -25.18
N GLU A 105 3.35 4.26 -26.22
CA GLU A 105 3.91 2.90 -26.19
C GLU A 105 5.10 2.78 -25.23
N LYS A 106 5.16 1.67 -24.50
CA LYS A 106 6.29 1.27 -23.64
C LYS A 106 7.52 0.91 -24.48
N LYS A 107 8.10 1.81 -25.25
CA LYS A 107 9.33 1.53 -26.01
C LYS A 107 10.56 1.94 -25.20
N GLY A 108 11.37 0.93 -24.82
CA GLY A 108 12.65 1.10 -24.14
C GLY A 108 12.55 1.42 -22.62
N ILE A 109 13.72 1.43 -21.96
CA ILE A 109 13.86 1.68 -20.51
C ILE A 109 13.33 3.07 -20.14
N PHE A 110 13.57 4.06 -20.97
CA PHE A 110 13.11 5.44 -20.74
C PHE A 110 11.58 5.56 -20.83
N GLY A 111 10.94 4.82 -21.76
CA GLY A 111 9.49 4.73 -21.85
C GLY A 111 8.87 4.04 -20.62
N ALA A 112 9.52 3.00 -20.11
CA ALA A 112 9.07 2.31 -18.91
C ALA A 112 9.16 3.20 -17.64
N VAL A 113 10.24 3.95 -17.48
CA VAL A 113 10.41 4.90 -16.36
C VAL A 113 9.37 6.02 -16.44
N LYS A 114 9.19 6.62 -17.62
CA LYS A 114 8.18 7.66 -17.83
C LYS A 114 6.76 7.16 -17.52
N PHE A 115 6.44 5.94 -17.98
CA PHE A 115 5.15 5.32 -17.71
C PHE A 115 4.95 5.07 -16.21
N TYR A 116 5.96 4.54 -15.52
CA TYR A 116 5.91 4.29 -14.08
C TYR A 116 5.72 5.58 -13.28
N THR A 117 6.48 6.63 -13.58
CA THR A 117 6.36 7.93 -12.89
C THR A 117 5.01 8.58 -13.16
N ALA A 118 4.54 8.59 -14.40
CA ALA A 118 3.23 9.13 -14.75
C ALA A 118 2.08 8.37 -14.05
N SER A 119 2.16 7.04 -14.00
CA SER A 119 1.19 6.20 -13.31
C SER A 119 1.18 6.47 -11.79
N ASN A 120 2.36 6.65 -11.18
CA ASN A 120 2.45 7.00 -9.76
C ASN A 120 1.86 8.38 -9.46
N ILE A 121 2.16 9.39 -10.27
CA ILE A 121 1.60 10.74 -10.11
C ILE A 121 0.08 10.69 -10.21
N TYR A 122 -0.44 10.02 -11.23
CA TYR A 122 -1.88 9.87 -11.43
C TYR A 122 -2.55 9.15 -10.25
N SER A 123 -1.99 8.03 -9.80
CA SER A 123 -2.52 7.26 -8.67
C SER A 123 -2.52 8.06 -7.37
N ASN A 124 -1.44 8.78 -7.06
CA ASN A 124 -1.36 9.64 -5.87
C ASN A 124 -2.35 10.81 -5.94
N PHE A 125 -2.48 11.44 -7.10
CA PHE A 125 -3.43 12.54 -7.31
C PHE A 125 -4.87 12.07 -7.11
N LEU A 126 -5.24 10.94 -7.73
CA LEU A 126 -6.57 10.38 -7.63
C LEU A 126 -6.89 9.96 -6.18
N ALA A 127 -5.97 9.26 -5.54
CA ALA A 127 -6.13 8.86 -4.15
C ALA A 127 -6.29 10.08 -3.23
N SER A 128 -5.48 11.12 -3.40
CA SER A 128 -5.55 12.34 -2.60
C SER A 128 -6.88 13.08 -2.77
N ILE A 129 -7.38 13.23 -3.99
CA ILE A 129 -8.67 13.91 -4.23
C ILE A 129 -9.83 13.12 -3.61
N ILE A 130 -9.85 11.80 -3.80
CA ILE A 130 -10.98 10.98 -3.35
C ILE A 130 -10.96 10.79 -1.83
N THR A 131 -9.78 10.77 -1.20
CA THR A 131 -9.65 10.71 0.27
C THR A 131 -9.80 12.06 0.96
N ALA A 132 -9.61 13.18 0.25
CA ALA A 132 -9.68 14.54 0.81
C ALA A 132 -10.96 14.82 1.62
N PRO A 133 -12.18 14.49 1.15
CA PRO A 133 -13.40 14.74 1.92
C PRO A 133 -13.41 14.03 3.28
N VAL A 134 -12.86 12.80 3.33
CA VAL A 134 -12.79 12.04 4.58
C VAL A 134 -11.74 12.65 5.51
N VAL A 135 -10.58 13.04 4.98
CA VAL A 135 -9.52 13.69 5.76
C VAL A 135 -10.04 15.01 6.36
N ILE A 136 -10.70 15.84 5.56
CA ILE A 136 -11.27 17.11 6.04
C ILE A 136 -12.30 16.87 7.12
N ASN A 137 -13.21 15.90 6.92
CA ASN A 137 -14.27 15.62 7.88
C ASN A 137 -13.75 15.03 9.20
N GLN A 138 -12.69 14.23 9.17
CA GLN A 138 -12.16 13.55 10.35
C GLN A 138 -11.08 14.34 11.08
N PHE A 139 -10.23 15.07 10.34
CA PHE A 139 -9.07 15.76 10.91
C PHE A 139 -9.18 17.28 10.86
N PHE A 140 -10.17 17.83 10.16
CA PHE A 140 -10.34 19.29 9.95
C PHE A 140 -9.12 19.96 9.32
N ILE A 141 -8.31 19.20 8.57
CA ILE A 141 -7.06 19.61 7.94
C ILE A 141 -7.11 19.25 6.46
N PHE A 142 -6.67 20.15 5.60
CA PHE A 142 -6.48 19.91 4.19
C PHE A 142 -5.00 20.05 3.80
N ALA A 143 -4.31 18.95 3.63
CA ALA A 143 -2.90 18.95 3.24
C ALA A 143 -2.74 19.26 1.73
N THR A 144 -2.61 20.53 1.39
CA THR A 144 -2.50 21.04 0.01
C THR A 144 -1.33 20.40 -0.74
N TYR A 145 -0.20 20.16 -0.06
CA TYR A 145 1.01 19.60 -0.64
C TYR A 145 1.14 18.07 -0.47
N SER A 146 0.04 17.36 -0.17
CA SER A 146 0.09 15.90 0.02
C SER A 146 0.55 15.15 -1.23
N VAL A 147 0.12 15.59 -2.43
CA VAL A 147 0.50 14.94 -3.70
C VAL A 147 2.01 15.02 -3.96
N PRO A 148 2.64 16.21 -3.99
CA PRO A 148 4.08 16.32 -4.21
C PRO A 148 4.91 15.69 -3.06
N ALA A 149 4.45 15.78 -1.81
CA ALA A 149 5.10 15.12 -0.69
C ALA A 149 5.09 13.59 -0.84
N ASN A 150 3.95 13.00 -1.16
CA ASN A 150 3.81 11.55 -1.37
C ASN A 150 4.61 11.06 -2.59
N LEU A 151 4.79 11.89 -3.61
CA LEU A 151 5.61 11.53 -4.77
C LEU A 151 7.08 11.25 -4.39
N ILE A 152 7.58 11.89 -3.35
CA ILE A 152 8.94 11.68 -2.82
C ILE A 152 8.93 10.60 -1.73
N VAL A 153 8.03 10.71 -0.77
CA VAL A 153 8.00 9.84 0.42
C VAL A 153 7.65 8.40 0.09
N VAL A 154 6.63 8.18 -0.77
CA VAL A 154 6.15 6.83 -1.08
C VAL A 154 7.21 5.97 -1.78
N PRO A 155 7.95 6.42 -2.81
CA PRO A 155 9.04 5.62 -3.38
C PRO A 155 10.15 5.32 -2.38
N ILE A 156 10.57 6.31 -1.58
CA ILE A 156 11.61 6.11 -0.57
C ILE A 156 11.18 5.05 0.46
N THR A 157 9.96 5.16 0.96
CA THR A 157 9.41 4.20 1.93
C THR A 157 9.30 2.80 1.33
N SER A 158 8.74 2.67 0.12
CA SER A 158 8.45 1.37 -0.48
C SER A 158 9.70 0.63 -0.97
N PHE A 159 10.66 1.35 -1.59
CA PHE A 159 11.83 0.71 -2.20
C PHE A 159 13.03 0.60 -1.26
N PHE A 160 13.16 1.48 -0.28
CA PHE A 160 14.31 1.50 0.61
C PHE A 160 13.92 1.16 2.05
N LEU A 161 12.99 1.89 2.65
CA LEU A 161 12.71 1.75 4.07
C LEU A 161 12.06 0.39 4.40
N MET A 162 11.04 -0.03 3.66
CA MET A 162 10.35 -1.31 3.90
C MET A 162 11.25 -2.53 3.69
N PRO A 163 12.04 -2.67 2.60
CA PRO A 163 12.98 -3.77 2.46
C PRO A 163 14.07 -3.77 3.53
N LEU A 164 14.60 -2.60 3.91
CA LEU A 164 15.60 -2.51 4.99
C LEU A 164 14.99 -2.90 6.34
N ALA A 165 13.76 -2.51 6.62
CA ALA A 165 13.06 -2.90 7.84
C ALA A 165 12.86 -4.42 7.93
N LEU A 166 12.47 -5.07 6.82
CA LEU A 166 12.38 -6.52 6.77
C LEU A 166 13.73 -7.21 6.92
N LEU A 167 14.79 -6.66 6.31
CA LEU A 167 16.14 -7.18 6.44
C LEU A 167 16.71 -6.97 7.86
N SER A 168 16.31 -5.90 8.55
CA SER A 168 16.81 -5.65 9.91
C SER A 168 16.44 -6.76 10.89
N LEU A 169 15.25 -7.40 10.74
CA LEU A 169 14.78 -8.45 11.64
C LEU A 169 15.75 -9.65 11.79
N PRO A 170 16.20 -10.31 10.71
CA PRO A 170 17.19 -11.40 10.86
C PRO A 170 18.59 -10.88 11.26
N PHE A 171 18.97 -9.67 10.86
CA PHE A 171 20.29 -9.11 11.17
C PHE A 171 20.42 -8.65 12.63
N THR A 172 19.33 -8.28 13.30
CA THR A 172 19.32 -8.01 14.75
C THR A 172 19.68 -9.26 15.55
N MET A 173 19.25 -10.44 15.09
CA MET A 173 19.61 -11.72 15.73
C MET A 173 21.10 -12.05 15.62
N ILE A 174 21.79 -11.50 14.63
CA ILE A 174 23.23 -11.76 14.36
C ILE A 174 24.12 -10.63 14.92
N GLY A 175 23.53 -9.52 15.41
CA GLY A 175 24.28 -8.36 15.95
C GLY A 175 24.88 -7.42 14.90
N PHE A 176 24.45 -7.55 13.62
CA PHE A 176 24.90 -6.68 12.50
C PHE A 176 23.88 -5.57 12.16
N ASP A 177 22.98 -5.26 13.06
CA ASP A 177 21.89 -4.29 12.91
C ASP A 177 22.35 -2.85 12.75
N ASN A 178 23.50 -2.48 13.32
CA ASN A 178 23.97 -1.09 13.39
C ASN A 178 24.12 -0.41 12.01
N TYR A 179 24.58 -1.16 10.98
CA TYR A 179 24.70 -0.61 9.62
C TYR A 179 23.36 -0.43 8.94
N ILE A 180 22.45 -1.40 9.10
CA ILE A 180 21.11 -1.35 8.52
C ILE A 180 20.31 -0.23 9.17
N LEU A 181 20.36 -0.11 10.49
CA LEU A 181 19.68 0.94 11.24
C LEU A 181 20.20 2.35 10.88
N LYS A 182 21.52 2.52 10.69
CA LYS A 182 22.07 3.79 10.19
C LYS A 182 21.58 4.15 8.81
N LEU A 183 21.51 3.17 7.91
CA LEU A 183 20.97 3.39 6.56
C LEU A 183 19.48 3.72 6.59
N MET A 184 18.70 3.04 7.43
CA MET A 184 17.30 3.38 7.67
C MET A 184 17.16 4.80 8.22
N GLY A 185 17.97 5.18 9.20
CA GLY A 185 18.02 6.55 9.77
C GLY A 185 18.23 7.60 8.69
N PHE A 186 19.14 7.37 7.76
CA PHE A 186 19.39 8.28 6.65
C PHE A 186 18.13 8.49 5.78
N PHE A 187 17.41 7.42 5.41
CA PHE A 187 16.18 7.53 4.64
C PHE A 187 15.03 8.18 5.43
N ILE A 188 14.95 7.89 6.73
CA ILE A 188 13.98 8.54 7.62
C ILE A 188 14.25 10.05 7.70
N ASP A 189 15.51 10.46 7.82
CA ASP A 189 15.88 11.89 7.81
C ASP A 189 15.48 12.60 6.52
N ILE A 190 15.61 11.94 5.37
CA ILE A 190 15.14 12.49 4.10
C ILE A 190 13.62 12.68 4.13
N ILE A 191 12.87 11.71 4.62
CA ILE A 191 11.42 11.78 4.73
C ILE A 191 11.01 12.93 5.66
N ILE A 192 11.62 13.04 6.83
CA ILE A 192 11.32 14.10 7.80
C ILE A 192 11.64 15.49 7.22
N LYS A 193 12.80 15.65 6.58
CA LYS A 193 13.20 16.91 5.94
C LYS A 193 12.25 17.27 4.80
N SER A 194 11.83 16.31 4.00
CA SER A 194 10.84 16.52 2.93
C SER A 194 9.50 16.98 3.51
N ALA A 195 9.01 16.31 4.55
CA ALA A 195 7.77 16.70 5.23
C ALA A 195 7.86 18.10 5.86
N ALA A 196 8.97 18.39 6.53
CA ALA A 196 9.20 19.72 7.12
C ALA A 196 9.26 20.81 6.04
N TYR A 197 9.89 20.56 4.92
CA TYR A 197 9.93 21.49 3.79
C TYR A 197 8.54 21.79 3.25
N PHE A 198 7.72 20.77 2.97
CA PHE A 198 6.34 20.98 2.49
C PHE A 198 5.46 21.67 3.53
N ASN A 199 5.67 21.39 4.82
CA ASN A 199 4.93 22.05 5.90
C ASN A 199 5.32 23.54 6.10
N SER A 200 6.51 23.94 5.68
CA SER A 200 6.97 25.33 5.74
C SER A 200 6.44 26.22 4.61
N LEU A 201 5.80 25.63 3.60
CA LEU A 201 5.24 26.36 2.47
C LEU A 201 3.95 27.10 2.86
N PRO A 202 3.67 28.28 2.24
CA PRO A 202 2.44 29.01 2.51
C PRO A 202 1.21 28.17 2.13
N ALA A 203 0.17 28.23 2.96
CA ALA A 203 -1.05 27.44 2.82
C ALA A 203 -0.82 25.90 2.81
N ALA A 204 0.12 25.41 3.62
CA ALA A 204 0.39 23.97 3.72
C ALA A 204 -0.71 23.22 4.46
N VAL A 205 -1.43 23.90 5.35
CA VAL A 205 -2.54 23.40 6.17
C VAL A 205 -3.62 24.46 6.24
#